data_bccdd5b352afeaac4c4875a65a8614be
#
_entry.id   bccdd5b352afeaac4c4875a65a8614be
#
_cell.length_a   1.000
_cell.length_b   1.000
_cell.length_c   1.000
_cell.angle_alpha   90.00
_cell.angle_beta   90.00
_cell.angle_gamma   90.00
#
_symmetry.space_group_name_H-M   'P 1'
#
loop_
_entity.id
_entity.type
_entity.pdbx_description
1 polymer ?
#
loop_
_entity_poly.entity_id
_entity_poly.type
_entity_poly.pdbx_seq_one_letter_code
_entity_poly.pdbx_strand_id
1 'polypeptide(L)'
;MFNLNFNPLAVVIAVIAVIIGFVALSVIVMYNRFARQAQLVAESWHGIDVELTRRHDLVPNLVRTVAQYSAYESSLLDQLTRARESAAGHRGDSPAVRAEFEDQLGTAAASVVARAEAYPDLKASANFQELQRQLAETENQLSFARQYYNDAVSTLNKLVSTIPW
;
A
#
# COMPACT_ATOMS: atom_id res chain seq x y z
N MET A 1 -6.27 -58.98 -37.45
CA MET A 1 -5.61 -58.94 -36.14
C MET A 1 -4.41 -57.98 -36.27
N PHE A 2 -4.53 -56.75 -35.78
CA PHE A 2 -3.39 -55.81 -35.73
C PHE A 2 -2.50 -56.24 -34.55
N ASN A 3 -1.38 -56.90 -34.82
CA ASN A 3 -0.33 -57.09 -33.83
C ASN A 3 0.46 -55.78 -33.65
N LEU A 4 0.04 -54.97 -32.68
CA LEU A 4 0.82 -53.83 -32.18
C LEU A 4 1.99 -54.40 -31.39
N ASN A 5 3.12 -54.64 -32.08
CA ASN A 5 4.41 -54.92 -31.41
C ASN A 5 4.86 -53.63 -30.71
N PHE A 6 4.42 -53.42 -29.47
CA PHE A 6 4.91 -52.35 -28.63
C PHE A 6 6.39 -52.60 -28.30
N ASN A 7 7.27 -51.81 -28.89
CA ASN A 7 8.67 -51.77 -28.47
C ASN A 7 8.72 -51.21 -27.04
N PRO A 8 9.11 -52.03 -26.02
CA PRO A 8 9.08 -51.57 -24.62
C PRO A 8 9.93 -50.32 -24.38
N LEU A 9 11.01 -50.15 -25.16
CA LEU A 9 11.88 -48.97 -25.10
C LEU A 9 11.13 -47.71 -25.57
N ALA A 10 10.35 -47.81 -26.64
CA ALA A 10 9.56 -46.68 -27.14
C ALA A 10 8.48 -46.25 -26.14
N VAL A 11 7.86 -47.19 -25.42
CA VAL A 11 6.88 -46.88 -24.36
C VAL A 11 7.56 -46.17 -23.19
N VAL A 12 8.72 -46.62 -22.74
CA VAL A 12 9.47 -45.94 -21.67
C VAL A 12 9.86 -44.54 -22.06
N ILE A 13 10.37 -44.31 -23.27
CA ILE A 13 10.70 -42.96 -23.77
C ILE A 13 9.46 -42.07 -23.80
N ALA A 14 8.33 -42.57 -24.28
CA ALA A 14 7.08 -41.82 -24.31
C ALA A 14 6.60 -41.38 -22.90
N VAL A 15 6.68 -42.30 -21.94
CA VAL A 15 6.31 -42.01 -20.53
C VAL A 15 7.24 -40.96 -19.93
N ILE A 16 8.55 -41.07 -20.15
CA ILE A 16 9.51 -40.03 -19.69
C ILE A 16 9.21 -38.67 -20.32
N ALA A 17 8.96 -38.63 -21.62
CA ALA A 17 8.61 -37.37 -22.32
C ALA A 17 7.33 -36.73 -21.75
N VAL A 18 6.30 -37.53 -21.44
CA VAL A 18 5.07 -37.04 -20.81
C VAL A 18 5.33 -36.49 -19.40
N ILE A 19 6.15 -37.16 -18.59
CA ILE A 19 6.53 -36.70 -17.24
C ILE A 19 7.30 -35.38 -17.33
N ILE A 20 8.27 -35.27 -18.24
CA ILE A 20 9.03 -34.03 -18.46
C ILE A 20 8.10 -32.91 -18.90
N GLY A 21 7.19 -33.17 -19.85
CA GLY A 21 6.20 -32.19 -20.30
C GLY A 21 5.29 -31.72 -19.16
N PHE A 22 4.83 -32.63 -18.31
CA PHE A 22 3.99 -32.30 -17.16
C PHE A 22 4.75 -31.44 -16.12
N VAL A 23 5.99 -31.79 -15.82
CA VAL A 23 6.85 -31.01 -14.91
C VAL A 23 7.11 -29.61 -15.48
N ALA A 24 7.47 -29.51 -16.76
CA ALA A 24 7.69 -28.22 -17.43
C ALA A 24 6.44 -27.34 -17.40
N LEU A 25 5.28 -27.90 -17.70
CA LEU A 25 4.00 -27.17 -17.62
C LEU A 25 3.69 -26.69 -16.19
N SER A 26 3.92 -27.54 -15.19
CA SER A 26 3.72 -27.20 -13.78
C SER A 26 4.62 -26.03 -13.34
N VAL A 27 5.90 -26.04 -13.76
CA VAL A 27 6.84 -24.95 -13.48
C VAL A 27 6.39 -23.64 -14.13
N ILE A 28 5.93 -23.67 -15.38
CA ILE A 28 5.44 -22.48 -16.08
C ILE A 28 4.20 -21.91 -15.37
N VAL A 29 3.24 -22.74 -15.03
CA VAL A 29 2.02 -22.31 -14.31
C VAL A 29 2.37 -21.68 -12.97
N MET A 30 3.28 -22.29 -12.24
CA MET A 30 3.75 -21.82 -10.95
C MET A 30 4.48 -20.46 -11.08
N TYR A 31 5.41 -20.35 -12.01
CA TYR A 31 6.10 -19.09 -12.29
C TYR A 31 5.12 -17.95 -12.61
N ASN A 32 4.13 -18.22 -13.46
CA ASN A 32 3.11 -17.23 -13.83
C ASN A 32 2.24 -16.82 -12.61
N ARG A 33 1.97 -17.74 -11.70
CA ARG A 33 1.26 -17.44 -10.44
C ARG A 33 2.08 -16.52 -9.55
N PHE A 34 3.38 -16.78 -9.39
CA PHE A 34 4.27 -15.92 -8.63
C PHE A 34 4.39 -14.54 -9.23
N ALA A 35 4.66 -14.46 -10.53
CA ALA A 35 4.81 -13.20 -11.24
C ALA A 35 3.56 -12.32 -11.06
N ARG A 36 2.37 -12.92 -11.20
CA ARG A 36 1.10 -12.22 -11.01
C ARG A 36 0.94 -11.71 -9.57
N GLN A 37 1.26 -12.53 -8.58
CA GLN A 37 1.12 -12.14 -7.18
C GLN A 37 2.13 -11.06 -6.78
N ALA A 38 3.35 -11.12 -7.29
CA ALA A 38 4.35 -10.09 -7.08
C ALA A 38 3.92 -8.74 -7.69
N GLN A 39 3.31 -8.77 -8.88
CA GLN A 39 2.73 -7.57 -9.50
C GLN A 39 1.59 -7.00 -8.67
N LEU A 40 0.72 -7.85 -8.12
CA LEU A 40 -0.38 -7.41 -7.25
C LEU A 40 0.12 -6.71 -5.99
N VAL A 41 1.22 -7.19 -5.39
CA VAL A 41 1.87 -6.50 -4.25
C VAL A 41 2.37 -5.13 -4.66
N ALA A 42 3.02 -5.00 -5.81
CA ALA A 42 3.52 -3.72 -6.31
C ALA A 42 2.38 -2.74 -6.62
N GLU A 43 1.30 -3.21 -7.24
CA GLU A 43 0.11 -2.41 -7.55
C GLU A 43 -0.60 -1.94 -6.26
N SER A 44 -0.76 -2.82 -5.28
CA SER A 44 -1.37 -2.47 -3.99
C SER A 44 -0.53 -1.46 -3.20
N TRP A 45 0.80 -1.53 -3.29
CA TRP A 45 1.69 -0.51 -2.75
C TRP A 45 1.50 0.85 -3.41
N HIS A 46 1.32 0.88 -4.72
CA HIS A 46 1.03 2.12 -5.44
C HIS A 46 -0.27 2.78 -4.96
N GLY A 47 -1.29 2.00 -4.62
CA GLY A 47 -2.51 2.53 -4.00
C GLY A 47 -2.26 3.27 -2.68
N ILE A 48 -1.38 2.73 -1.82
CA ILE A 48 -0.93 3.43 -0.60
C ILE A 48 -0.21 4.75 -0.96
N ASP A 49 0.69 4.72 -1.93
CA ASP A 49 1.49 5.88 -2.33
C ASP A 49 0.64 7.04 -2.85
N VAL A 50 -0.44 6.75 -3.56
CA VAL A 50 -1.42 7.75 -4.02
C VAL A 50 -2.06 8.47 -2.84
N GLU A 51 -2.54 7.74 -1.84
CA GLU A 51 -3.22 8.35 -0.68
C GLU A 51 -2.24 9.09 0.24
N LEU A 52 -1.02 8.59 0.40
CA LEU A 52 0.04 9.32 1.11
C LEU A 52 0.39 10.64 0.40
N THR A 53 0.48 10.64 -0.92
CA THR A 53 0.72 11.85 -1.70
C THR A 53 -0.42 12.85 -1.52
N ARG A 54 -1.68 12.39 -1.57
CA ARG A 54 -2.85 13.24 -1.31
C ARG A 54 -2.80 13.87 0.10
N ARG A 55 -2.43 13.11 1.13
CA ARG A 55 -2.22 13.65 2.48
C ARG A 55 -1.16 14.75 2.50
N HIS A 56 -0.02 14.51 1.86
CA HIS A 56 1.06 15.49 1.76
C HIS A 56 0.64 16.80 1.08
N ASP A 57 -0.28 16.74 0.11
CA ASP A 57 -0.80 17.89 -0.60
C ASP A 57 -1.86 18.66 0.21
N LEU A 58 -2.60 17.97 1.09
CA LEU A 58 -3.60 18.60 1.96
C LEU A 58 -2.97 19.37 3.13
N VAL A 59 -1.84 18.92 3.67
CA VAL A 59 -1.20 19.52 4.86
C VAL A 59 -0.85 20.98 4.68
N PRO A 60 -0.22 21.47 3.60
CA PRO A 60 0.04 22.90 3.41
C PRO A 60 -1.22 23.75 3.37
N ASN A 61 -2.32 23.21 2.83
CA ASN A 61 -3.61 23.89 2.80
C ASN A 61 -4.21 24.00 4.20
N LEU A 62 -4.10 22.91 5.01
CA LEU A 62 -4.52 22.92 6.41
C LEU A 62 -3.72 23.97 7.21
N VAL A 63 -2.39 23.96 7.11
CA VAL A 63 -1.51 24.93 7.80
C VAL A 63 -1.91 26.37 7.41
N ARG A 64 -2.09 26.65 6.13
CA ARG A 64 -2.44 27.99 5.63
C ARG A 64 -3.81 28.44 6.11
N THR A 65 -4.80 27.56 6.11
CA THR A 65 -6.16 27.86 6.56
C THR A 65 -6.17 28.16 8.06
N VAL A 66 -5.51 27.33 8.86
CA VAL A 66 -5.47 27.48 10.32
C VAL A 66 -4.65 28.70 10.74
N ALA A 67 -3.54 29.00 10.05
CA ALA A 67 -2.68 30.16 10.34
C ALA A 67 -3.38 31.53 10.14
N GLN A 68 -4.52 31.59 9.43
CA GLN A 68 -5.32 32.80 9.30
C GLN A 68 -6.02 33.19 10.60
N TYR A 69 -6.12 32.27 11.55
CA TYR A 69 -6.73 32.47 12.86
C TYR A 69 -5.64 32.72 13.87
N SER A 70 -5.33 33.99 14.15
CA SER A 70 -4.20 34.45 14.97
C SER A 70 -4.15 33.92 16.42
N ALA A 71 -5.28 33.39 16.91
CA ALA A 71 -5.37 32.77 18.24
C ALA A 71 -4.86 31.31 18.25
N TYR A 72 -4.55 30.72 17.07
CA TYR A 72 -4.12 29.33 17.02
C TYR A 72 -2.64 29.17 17.40
N GLU A 73 -2.31 28.04 18.06
CA GLU A 73 -0.95 27.77 18.54
C GLU A 73 0.02 27.48 17.37
N SER A 74 0.95 28.39 17.13
CA SER A 74 1.97 28.22 16.08
C SER A 74 2.82 26.97 16.23
N SER A 75 3.04 26.53 17.48
CA SER A 75 3.83 25.33 17.80
C SER A 75 3.25 24.04 17.19
N LEU A 76 1.92 23.90 17.11
CA LEU A 76 1.28 22.74 16.48
C LEU A 76 1.42 22.76 14.95
N LEU A 77 1.36 23.94 14.35
CA LEU A 77 1.57 24.10 12.91
C LEU A 77 3.03 23.80 12.52
N ASP A 78 3.99 24.21 13.37
CA ASP A 78 5.39 23.91 13.17
C ASP A 78 5.66 22.39 13.30
N GLN A 79 5.06 21.73 14.27
CA GLN A 79 5.13 20.27 14.41
C GLN A 79 4.57 19.54 13.18
N LEU A 80 3.41 19.96 12.69
CA LEU A 80 2.80 19.39 11.48
C LEU A 80 3.70 19.59 10.25
N THR A 81 4.28 20.78 10.10
CA THR A 81 5.17 21.09 8.99
C THR A 81 6.45 20.21 9.04
N ARG A 82 7.07 20.09 10.21
CA ARG A 82 8.25 19.22 10.41
C ARG A 82 7.91 17.74 10.17
N ALA A 83 6.78 17.25 10.64
CA ALA A 83 6.36 15.88 10.40
C ALA A 83 6.17 15.60 8.90
N ARG A 84 5.60 16.58 8.15
CA ARG A 84 5.48 16.48 6.69
C ARG A 84 6.83 16.45 5.99
N GLU A 85 7.78 17.31 6.38
CA GLU A 85 9.13 17.34 5.82
C GLU A 85 9.87 16.02 6.10
N SER A 86 9.76 15.52 7.33
CA SER A 86 10.35 14.24 7.71
C SER A 86 9.80 13.10 6.89
N ALA A 87 8.48 12.97 6.78
CA ALA A 87 7.84 11.93 5.96
C ALA A 87 8.22 12.05 4.47
N ALA A 88 8.35 13.28 3.95
CA ALA A 88 8.81 13.52 2.59
C ALA A 88 10.26 13.04 2.36
N GLY A 89 11.13 13.18 3.36
CA GLY A 89 12.53 12.72 3.31
C GLY A 89 12.66 11.18 3.27
N HIS A 90 11.66 10.44 3.77
CA HIS A 90 11.68 8.98 3.88
C HIS A 90 10.83 8.25 2.82
N ARG A 91 10.41 8.94 1.75
CA ARG A 91 9.59 8.36 0.67
C ARG A 91 10.26 7.18 -0.04
N GLY A 92 11.59 7.17 -0.14
CA GLY A 92 12.37 6.13 -0.79
C GLY A 92 12.75 4.94 0.10
N ASP A 93 12.41 5.00 1.39
CA ASP A 93 12.79 3.98 2.36
C ASP A 93 11.88 2.75 2.28
N SER A 94 12.24 1.72 3.04
CA SER A 94 11.43 0.50 3.13
C SER A 94 10.01 0.82 3.62
N PRO A 95 8.99 0.03 3.24
CA PRO A 95 7.61 0.23 3.67
C PRO A 95 7.44 0.39 5.19
N ALA A 96 8.22 -0.35 5.98
CA ALA A 96 8.16 -0.30 7.45
C ALA A 96 8.69 1.04 8.01
N VAL A 97 9.83 1.52 7.51
CA VAL A 97 10.41 2.81 7.91
C VAL A 97 9.49 3.95 7.47
N ARG A 98 9.06 3.94 6.23
CA ARG A 98 8.12 4.95 5.70
C ARG A 98 6.83 5.03 6.50
N ALA A 99 6.27 3.88 6.92
CA ALA A 99 5.04 3.85 7.71
C ALA A 99 5.17 4.61 9.04
N GLU A 100 6.32 4.54 9.73
CA GLU A 100 6.56 5.24 10.98
C GLU A 100 6.46 6.77 10.81
N PHE A 101 7.11 7.34 9.80
CA PHE A 101 7.08 8.78 9.52
C PHE A 101 5.72 9.25 9.03
N GLU A 102 5.04 8.44 8.23
CA GLU A 102 3.70 8.76 7.75
C GLU A 102 2.64 8.69 8.89
N ASP A 103 2.81 7.81 9.86
CA ASP A 103 1.95 7.73 11.03
C ASP A 103 2.18 8.93 11.97
N GLN A 104 3.42 9.42 12.09
CA GLN A 104 3.73 10.67 12.80
C GLN A 104 3.05 11.87 12.12
N LEU A 105 3.08 11.95 10.79
CA LEU A 105 2.39 12.98 10.03
C LEU A 105 0.87 12.93 10.23
N GLY A 106 0.28 11.73 10.17
CA GLY A 106 -1.15 11.53 10.43
C GLY A 106 -1.56 11.99 11.83
N THR A 107 -0.75 11.62 12.85
CA THR A 107 -0.98 12.03 14.24
C THR A 107 -0.88 13.54 14.40
N ALA A 108 0.10 14.20 13.78
CA ALA A 108 0.25 15.65 13.83
C ALA A 108 -0.94 16.35 13.17
N ALA A 109 -1.40 15.88 12.00
CA ALA A 109 -2.57 16.43 11.32
C ALA A 109 -3.86 16.27 12.16
N ALA A 110 -4.07 15.10 12.74
CA ALA A 110 -5.20 14.84 13.64
C ALA A 110 -5.18 15.77 14.89
N SER A 111 -4.00 16.04 15.42
CA SER A 111 -3.84 16.94 16.58
C SER A 111 -4.23 18.37 16.24
N VAL A 112 -3.87 18.86 15.05
CA VAL A 112 -4.29 20.19 14.56
C VAL A 112 -5.81 20.25 14.38
N VAL A 113 -6.42 19.23 13.78
CA VAL A 113 -7.88 19.15 13.60
C VAL A 113 -8.61 19.10 14.96
N ALA A 114 -8.16 18.27 15.88
CA ALA A 114 -8.78 18.15 17.21
C ALA A 114 -8.67 19.47 18.00
N ARG A 115 -7.53 20.16 17.93
CA ARG A 115 -7.34 21.45 18.59
C ARG A 115 -8.22 22.56 18.00
N ALA A 116 -8.53 22.50 16.72
CA ALA A 116 -9.40 23.46 16.03
C ALA A 116 -10.83 23.49 16.61
N GLU A 117 -11.27 22.44 17.28
CA GLU A 117 -12.57 22.42 17.95
C GLU A 117 -12.72 23.45 19.06
N ALA A 118 -11.60 23.91 19.64
CA ALA A 118 -11.57 24.97 20.63
C ALA A 118 -11.70 26.38 20.02
N TYR A 119 -11.72 26.51 18.68
CA TYR A 119 -11.77 27.78 17.95
C TYR A 119 -13.05 27.83 17.09
N PRO A 120 -14.16 28.43 17.61
CA PRO A 120 -15.46 28.40 16.93
C PRO A 120 -15.45 29.00 15.52
N ASP A 121 -14.70 30.09 15.30
CA ASP A 121 -14.59 30.77 14.02
C ASP A 121 -13.89 29.90 12.98
N LEU A 122 -12.83 29.19 13.37
CA LEU A 122 -12.14 28.23 12.52
C LEU A 122 -13.04 27.03 12.19
N LYS A 123 -13.71 26.48 13.20
CA LYS A 123 -14.66 25.37 13.05
C LYS A 123 -15.81 25.70 12.09
N ALA A 124 -16.27 26.95 12.08
CA ALA A 124 -17.32 27.43 11.17
C ALA A 124 -16.82 27.71 9.75
N SER A 125 -15.51 27.72 9.53
CA SER A 125 -14.92 27.97 8.20
C SER A 125 -15.24 26.84 7.23
N ALA A 126 -15.88 27.15 6.11
CA ALA A 126 -16.20 26.16 5.06
C ALA A 126 -14.92 25.49 4.49
N ASN A 127 -13.84 26.27 4.33
CA ASN A 127 -12.55 25.74 3.86
C ASN A 127 -11.95 24.74 4.85
N PHE A 128 -12.03 25.02 6.15
CA PHE A 128 -11.54 24.10 7.18
C PHE A 128 -12.37 22.81 7.22
N GLN A 129 -13.70 22.92 7.18
CA GLN A 129 -14.58 21.75 7.15
C GLN A 129 -14.32 20.86 5.94
N GLU A 130 -14.10 21.46 4.76
CA GLU A 130 -13.77 20.69 3.55
C GLU A 130 -12.41 20.00 3.66
N LEU A 131 -11.39 20.66 4.21
CA LEU A 131 -10.07 20.04 4.48
C LEU A 131 -10.17 18.91 5.48
N GLN A 132 -10.94 19.08 6.55
CA GLN A 132 -11.20 18.04 7.55
C GLN A 132 -11.87 16.82 6.90
N ARG A 133 -12.88 17.04 6.04
CA ARG A 133 -13.55 15.97 5.30
C ARG A 133 -12.58 15.22 4.38
N GLN A 134 -11.75 15.95 3.62
CA GLN A 134 -10.76 15.37 2.71
C GLN A 134 -9.68 14.57 3.46
N LEU A 135 -9.21 15.08 4.59
CA LEU A 135 -8.25 14.35 5.43
C LEU A 135 -8.87 13.05 5.98
N ALA A 136 -10.10 13.12 6.50
CA ALA A 136 -10.80 11.93 7.00
C ALA A 136 -11.03 10.90 5.89
N GLU A 137 -11.39 11.33 4.69
CA GLU A 137 -11.54 10.47 3.53
C GLU A 137 -10.19 9.82 3.14
N THR A 138 -9.11 10.60 3.10
CA THR A 138 -7.75 10.10 2.81
C THR A 138 -7.30 9.05 3.84
N GLU A 139 -7.57 9.25 5.14
CA GLU A 139 -7.28 8.26 6.18
C GLU A 139 -8.06 6.96 5.99
N ASN A 140 -9.34 7.06 5.64
CA ASN A 140 -10.15 5.88 5.34
C ASN A 140 -9.62 5.12 4.13
N GLN A 141 -9.32 5.80 3.03
CA GLN A 141 -8.76 5.18 1.82
C GLN A 141 -7.38 4.57 2.09
N LEU A 142 -6.54 5.25 2.87
CA LEU A 142 -5.24 4.72 3.27
C LEU A 142 -5.37 3.45 4.12
N SER A 143 -6.35 3.39 5.01
CA SER A 143 -6.63 2.19 5.81
C SER A 143 -7.02 1.01 4.91
N PHE A 144 -7.90 1.22 3.93
CA PHE A 144 -8.26 0.19 2.95
C PHE A 144 -7.08 -0.24 2.08
N ALA A 145 -6.29 0.72 1.59
CA ALA A 145 -5.11 0.43 0.78
C ALA A 145 -4.07 -0.40 1.56
N ARG A 146 -3.84 -0.07 2.85
CA ARG A 146 -2.95 -0.85 3.74
C ARG A 146 -3.47 -2.27 3.96
N GLN A 147 -4.78 -2.45 4.16
CA GLN A 147 -5.37 -3.78 4.29
C GLN A 147 -5.17 -4.60 3.02
N TYR A 148 -5.46 -4.02 1.85
CA TYR A 148 -5.29 -4.68 0.56
C TYR A 148 -3.84 -5.07 0.29
N TYR A 149 -2.87 -4.20 0.61
CA TYR A 149 -1.45 -4.50 0.53
C TYR A 149 -1.06 -5.66 1.44
N ASN A 150 -1.50 -5.66 2.69
CA ASN A 150 -1.20 -6.73 3.65
C ASN A 150 -1.77 -8.08 3.19
N ASP A 151 -2.96 -8.10 2.61
CA ASP A 151 -3.58 -9.29 2.05
C ASP A 151 -2.81 -9.82 0.83
N ALA A 152 -2.34 -8.92 -0.05
CA ALA A 152 -1.51 -9.27 -1.20
C ALA A 152 -0.16 -9.88 -0.76
N VAL A 153 0.51 -9.26 0.21
CA VAL A 153 1.77 -9.76 0.80
C VAL A 153 1.56 -11.11 1.49
N SER A 154 0.50 -11.25 2.29
CA SER A 154 0.15 -12.51 2.96
C SER A 154 -0.05 -13.64 1.95
N THR A 155 -0.76 -13.36 0.85
CA THR A 155 -1.00 -14.34 -0.22
C THR A 155 0.29 -14.73 -0.94
N LEU A 156 1.18 -13.77 -1.22
CA LEU A 156 2.49 -14.04 -1.80
C LEU A 156 3.32 -14.93 -0.86
N ASN A 157 3.37 -14.60 0.44
CA ASN A 157 4.10 -15.38 1.43
C ASN A 157 3.56 -16.82 1.57
N LYS A 158 2.24 -17.00 1.50
CA LYS A 158 1.63 -18.35 1.47
C LYS A 158 2.05 -19.11 0.23
N LEU A 159 2.08 -18.48 -0.95
CA LEU A 159 2.58 -19.13 -2.16
C LEU A 159 4.03 -19.55 -2.01
N VAL A 160 4.90 -18.71 -1.45
CA VAL A 160 6.32 -19.04 -1.21
C VAL A 160 6.47 -20.18 -0.22
N SER A 161 5.68 -20.19 0.86
CA SER A 161 5.79 -21.23 1.91
C SER A 161 5.19 -22.57 1.53
N THR A 162 4.29 -22.61 0.54
CA THR A 162 3.65 -23.88 0.09
C THR A 162 4.39 -24.57 -1.05
N ILE A 163 5.48 -24.00 -1.56
CA ILE A 163 6.36 -24.63 -2.52
C ILE A 163 7.56 -25.22 -1.74
N PRO A 164 7.94 -26.46 -2.06
CA PRO A 164 7.92 -27.13 -3.38
C PRO A 164 6.84 -28.19 -3.60
N TRP A 165 5.69 -28.19 -3.01
CA TRP A 165 4.73 -29.30 -3.11
C TRP A 165 3.37 -28.92 -3.60
#